data_6af0f19d4c2bc3997c773aa230964b80
#
_entry.id   6af0f19d4c2bc3997c773aa230964b80
#
_cell.length_a   1.000
_cell.length_b   1.000
_cell.length_c   1.000
_cell.angle_alpha   90.00
_cell.angle_beta   90.00
_cell.angle_gamma   90.00
#
_symmetry.space_group_name_H-M   'P 1'
#
loop_
_entity.id
_entity.type
_entity.pdbx_description
1 polymer ?
#
loop_
_entity_poly.entity_id
_entity_poly.type
_entity_poly.pdbx_seq_one_letter_code
_entity_poly.pdbx_strand_id
1 'polypeptide(L)'
;MTLLQIAAALLVLAAAFGTVNYLFLKLPSTIGILVVALAASLVIVIADAVFPALGITDTVRGAVLEIEFSEALLEGMLGLLLFAGALHVKLGDLRREWLVVLLMATLGIGLSTAIVGFGFSWITGMPLMAALVFGALISPTDPVAVMGVLRSADLDPALETKIAGESLFNDGVGYVVWLILVGLAFPVAGETEGGTLGDAATLFVQEALGGAALGLVLGFVTFRVMRRIDDYALEVLITLALAFGGYELAVLLHVSGPIMAVCAGLLIGDVGTKHAMSAETQTYVDGFWRMIDEILNAVLFVMIGVEVFAVTITSDYLIAGVLSIALALVARFTAVAVPITLLKPFRGFSAGTIRIMTWGGLKGGISVALALALPDSEWKPLILTATYVVVIFSIVVQGLTVGRVAERAGGTPPLI
;
A
#
# COMPACT_ATOMS: atom_id res chain seq x y z
N MET A 1 -3.17 -24.84 8.86
CA MET A 1 -2.44 -25.20 7.59
C MET A 1 -0.95 -24.93 7.74
N THR A 2 -0.07 -25.62 6.97
CA THR A 2 1.36 -25.22 6.94
C THR A 2 1.55 -23.98 6.09
N LEU A 3 2.62 -23.21 6.34
CA LEU A 3 2.96 -22.02 5.52
C LEU A 3 3.04 -22.37 4.02
N LEU A 4 3.60 -23.53 3.67
CA LEU A 4 3.69 -23.99 2.29
C LEU A 4 2.31 -24.25 1.67
N GLN A 5 1.35 -24.80 2.44
CA GLN A 5 -0.02 -25.03 1.96
C GLN A 5 -0.75 -23.71 1.73
N ILE A 6 -0.56 -22.71 2.61
CA ILE A 6 -1.13 -21.38 2.45
C ILE A 6 -0.56 -20.71 1.20
N ALA A 7 0.77 -20.67 1.06
CA ALA A 7 1.41 -20.07 -0.12
C ALA A 7 0.98 -20.77 -1.42
N ALA A 8 0.89 -22.10 -1.44
CA ALA A 8 0.43 -22.87 -2.61
C ALA A 8 -1.01 -22.52 -2.96
N ALA A 9 -1.92 -22.47 -1.96
CA ALA A 9 -3.33 -22.12 -2.18
C ALA A 9 -3.47 -20.69 -2.76
N LEU A 10 -2.77 -19.72 -2.19
CA LEU A 10 -2.81 -18.33 -2.66
C LEU A 10 -2.27 -18.19 -4.09
N LEU A 11 -1.17 -18.86 -4.43
CA LEU A 11 -0.63 -18.85 -5.79
C LEU A 11 -1.59 -19.52 -6.81
N VAL A 12 -2.21 -20.64 -6.43
CA VAL A 12 -3.21 -21.31 -7.27
C VAL A 12 -4.44 -20.42 -7.49
N LEU A 13 -4.94 -19.78 -6.43
CA LEU A 13 -6.07 -18.85 -6.53
C LEU A 13 -5.71 -17.62 -7.38
N ALA A 14 -4.53 -17.04 -7.17
CA ALA A 14 -4.06 -15.91 -7.96
C ALA A 14 -3.95 -16.25 -9.45
N ALA A 15 -3.38 -17.41 -9.78
CA ALA A 15 -3.29 -17.89 -11.16
C ALA A 15 -4.68 -18.19 -11.76
N ALA A 16 -5.59 -18.83 -11.00
CA ALA A 16 -6.93 -19.13 -11.46
C ALA A 16 -7.75 -17.84 -11.70
N PHE A 17 -7.75 -16.92 -10.74
CA PHE A 17 -8.51 -15.67 -10.85
C PHE A 17 -7.92 -14.74 -11.91
N GLY A 18 -6.58 -14.69 -12.02
CA GLY A 18 -5.90 -13.99 -13.11
C GLY A 18 -6.27 -14.56 -14.48
N THR A 19 -6.35 -15.89 -14.61
CA THR A 19 -6.77 -16.56 -15.84
C THR A 19 -8.21 -16.24 -16.19
N VAL A 20 -9.13 -16.28 -15.21
CA VAL A 20 -10.53 -15.88 -15.41
C VAL A 20 -10.62 -14.43 -15.87
N ASN A 21 -9.88 -13.53 -15.22
CA ASN A 21 -9.83 -12.13 -15.65
C ASN A 21 -9.33 -11.99 -17.09
N TYR A 22 -8.22 -12.65 -17.43
CA TYR A 22 -7.58 -12.55 -18.74
C TYR A 22 -8.52 -13.04 -19.87
N LEU A 23 -9.21 -14.15 -19.65
CA LEU A 23 -10.07 -14.77 -20.67
C LEU A 23 -11.43 -14.08 -20.80
N PHE A 24 -12.04 -13.64 -19.69
CA PHE A 24 -13.44 -13.21 -19.68
C PHE A 24 -13.65 -11.72 -19.37
N LEU A 25 -12.98 -11.16 -18.34
CA LEU A 25 -13.25 -9.79 -17.89
C LEU A 25 -12.39 -8.76 -18.58
N LYS A 26 -11.13 -9.09 -18.89
CA LYS A 26 -10.15 -8.20 -19.55
C LYS A 26 -9.95 -6.87 -18.81
N LEU A 27 -10.12 -6.87 -17.49
CA LEU A 27 -9.83 -5.75 -16.61
C LEU A 27 -8.32 -5.63 -16.35
N PRO A 28 -7.81 -4.48 -15.89
CA PRO A 28 -6.45 -4.38 -15.37
C PRO A 28 -6.18 -5.50 -14.37
N SER A 29 -5.01 -6.15 -14.45
CA SER A 29 -4.72 -7.45 -13.81
C SER A 29 -5.11 -7.47 -12.33
N THR A 30 -4.63 -6.53 -11.54
CA THR A 30 -4.87 -6.44 -10.09
C THR A 30 -6.35 -6.24 -9.76
N ILE A 31 -7.02 -5.31 -10.44
CA ILE A 31 -8.46 -5.04 -10.24
C ILE A 31 -9.29 -6.25 -10.63
N GLY A 32 -8.94 -6.90 -11.75
CA GLY A 32 -9.65 -8.08 -12.23
C GLY A 32 -9.54 -9.27 -11.27
N ILE A 33 -8.36 -9.52 -10.72
CA ILE A 33 -8.16 -10.56 -9.70
C ILE A 33 -9.03 -10.30 -8.47
N LEU A 34 -9.03 -9.06 -7.95
CA LEU A 34 -9.89 -8.70 -6.82
C LEU A 34 -11.38 -8.90 -7.13
N VAL A 35 -11.85 -8.44 -8.30
CA VAL A 35 -13.26 -8.59 -8.69
C VAL A 35 -13.67 -10.06 -8.77
N VAL A 36 -12.79 -10.92 -9.34
CA VAL A 36 -13.05 -12.38 -9.40
C VAL A 36 -13.04 -12.99 -8.01
N ALA A 37 -12.09 -12.60 -7.15
CA ALA A 37 -12.01 -13.08 -5.77
C ALA A 37 -13.26 -12.70 -4.95
N LEU A 38 -13.71 -11.45 -5.04
CA LEU A 38 -14.94 -10.98 -4.40
C LEU A 38 -16.19 -11.72 -4.94
N ALA A 39 -16.27 -11.91 -6.25
CA ALA A 39 -17.36 -12.65 -6.85
C ALA A 39 -17.39 -14.11 -6.38
N ALA A 40 -16.22 -14.76 -6.31
CA ALA A 40 -16.10 -16.13 -5.79
C ALA A 40 -16.52 -16.21 -4.31
N SER A 41 -16.07 -15.25 -3.49
CA SER A 41 -16.46 -15.15 -2.08
C SER A 41 -17.97 -14.95 -1.92
N LEU A 42 -18.57 -14.07 -2.72
CA LEU A 42 -20.02 -13.85 -2.72
C LEU A 42 -20.80 -15.10 -3.14
N VAL A 43 -20.33 -15.83 -4.14
CA VAL A 43 -20.94 -17.10 -4.58
C VAL A 43 -20.93 -18.12 -3.44
N ILE A 44 -19.82 -18.22 -2.67
CA ILE A 44 -19.72 -19.11 -1.51
C ILE A 44 -20.75 -18.72 -0.44
N VAL A 45 -20.85 -17.43 -0.09
CA VAL A 45 -21.81 -16.93 0.91
C VAL A 45 -23.25 -17.21 0.47
N ILE A 46 -23.59 -16.98 -0.80
CA ILE A 46 -24.92 -17.27 -1.33
C ILE A 46 -25.20 -18.77 -1.34
N ALA A 47 -24.24 -19.59 -1.75
CA ALA A 47 -24.40 -21.06 -1.77
C ALA A 47 -24.65 -21.59 -0.36
N ASP A 48 -23.96 -21.09 0.65
CA ASP A 48 -24.16 -21.49 2.04
C ASP A 48 -25.51 -21.01 2.59
N ALA A 49 -25.96 -19.81 2.22
CA ALA A 49 -27.29 -19.31 2.58
C ALA A 49 -28.42 -20.14 1.97
N VAL A 50 -28.23 -20.71 0.76
CA VAL A 50 -29.20 -21.59 0.08
C VAL A 50 -29.12 -23.03 0.60
N PHE A 51 -27.91 -23.48 0.93
CA PHE A 51 -27.64 -24.85 1.41
C PHE A 51 -26.87 -24.83 2.74
N PRO A 52 -27.50 -24.45 3.87
CA PRO A 52 -26.81 -24.29 5.17
C PRO A 52 -26.15 -25.58 5.69
N ALA A 53 -26.64 -26.74 5.23
CA ALA A 53 -26.09 -28.04 5.63
C ALA A 53 -24.65 -28.29 5.13
N LEU A 54 -24.14 -27.50 4.18
CA LEU A 54 -22.80 -27.66 3.63
C LEU A 54 -21.72 -27.02 4.53
N GLY A 55 -22.04 -25.96 5.31
CA GLY A 55 -21.13 -25.27 6.21
C GLY A 55 -19.86 -24.75 5.52
N ILE A 56 -19.99 -24.37 4.24
CA ILE A 56 -18.84 -23.98 3.41
C ILE A 56 -18.23 -22.67 3.92
N THR A 57 -19.09 -21.72 4.29
CA THR A 57 -18.65 -20.41 4.79
C THR A 57 -17.81 -20.54 6.05
N ASP A 58 -18.23 -21.37 7.00
CA ASP A 58 -17.48 -21.58 8.25
C ASP A 58 -16.14 -22.28 7.99
N THR A 59 -16.11 -23.24 7.06
CA THR A 59 -14.87 -23.92 6.65
C THR A 59 -13.90 -22.96 5.99
N VAL A 60 -14.37 -22.14 5.04
CA VAL A 60 -13.53 -21.14 4.35
C VAL A 60 -13.08 -20.06 5.32
N ARG A 61 -13.99 -19.57 6.18
CA ARG A 61 -13.65 -18.59 7.22
C ARG A 61 -12.56 -19.12 8.15
N GLY A 62 -12.67 -20.37 8.61
CA GLY A 62 -11.63 -20.99 9.42
C GLY A 62 -10.28 -21.02 8.71
N ALA A 63 -10.26 -21.40 7.43
CA ALA A 63 -9.04 -21.41 6.63
C ALA A 63 -8.43 -20.00 6.39
N VAL A 64 -9.29 -19.00 6.17
CA VAL A 64 -8.86 -17.59 5.99
C VAL A 64 -8.27 -17.03 7.28
N LEU A 65 -8.90 -17.31 8.43
CA LEU A 65 -8.39 -16.86 9.73
C LEU A 65 -7.08 -17.56 10.14
N GLU A 66 -6.77 -18.74 9.58
CA GLU A 66 -5.44 -19.34 9.75
C GLU A 66 -4.35 -18.66 8.91
N ILE A 67 -4.72 -17.85 7.92
CA ILE A 67 -3.79 -17.01 7.19
C ILE A 67 -3.61 -15.74 8.00
N GLU A 68 -2.52 -15.62 8.72
CA GLU A 68 -2.17 -14.39 9.44
C GLU A 68 -1.85 -13.27 8.43
N PHE A 69 -2.92 -12.74 7.79
CA PHE A 69 -2.85 -11.81 6.66
C PHE A 69 -1.96 -10.59 6.98
N SER A 70 -2.12 -10.01 8.16
CA SER A 70 -1.35 -8.84 8.58
C SER A 70 0.14 -9.15 8.70
N GLU A 71 0.50 -10.29 9.29
CA GLU A 71 1.88 -10.73 9.44
C GLU A 71 2.49 -11.07 8.07
N ALA A 72 1.79 -11.89 7.27
CA ALA A 72 2.26 -12.25 5.93
C ALA A 72 2.50 -11.02 5.03
N LEU A 73 1.62 -9.99 5.12
CA LEU A 73 1.77 -8.78 4.34
C LEU A 73 2.82 -7.84 4.93
N LEU A 74 2.72 -7.51 6.22
CA LEU A 74 3.59 -6.49 6.82
C LEU A 74 5.04 -6.98 6.98
N GLU A 75 5.24 -8.25 7.36
CA GLU A 75 6.57 -8.81 7.56
C GLU A 75 7.12 -9.51 6.32
N GLY A 76 6.27 -10.15 5.52
CA GLY A 76 6.71 -10.94 4.37
C GLY A 76 6.74 -10.18 3.05
N MET A 77 5.70 -9.43 2.72
CA MET A 77 5.50 -8.91 1.35
C MET A 77 5.79 -7.42 1.22
N LEU A 78 5.51 -6.60 2.24
CA LEU A 78 5.58 -5.14 2.16
C LEU A 78 6.98 -4.65 1.80
N GLY A 79 8.01 -5.20 2.43
CA GLY A 79 9.41 -4.87 2.14
C GLY A 79 9.79 -5.11 0.68
N LEU A 80 9.35 -6.25 0.13
CA LEU A 80 9.61 -6.62 -1.27
C LEU A 80 8.85 -5.72 -2.25
N LEU A 81 7.58 -5.45 -2.00
CA LEU A 81 6.75 -4.57 -2.83
C LEU A 81 7.32 -3.15 -2.87
N LEU A 82 7.69 -2.61 -1.72
CA LEU A 82 8.27 -1.28 -1.62
C LEU A 82 9.66 -1.20 -2.27
N PHE A 83 10.50 -2.22 -2.09
CA PHE A 83 11.80 -2.31 -2.74
C PHE A 83 11.65 -2.40 -4.27
N ALA A 84 10.77 -3.28 -4.76
CA ALA A 84 10.49 -3.43 -6.19
C ALA A 84 9.94 -2.13 -6.80
N GLY A 85 8.98 -1.49 -6.13
CA GLY A 85 8.44 -0.19 -6.53
C GLY A 85 9.53 0.90 -6.58
N ALA A 86 10.37 0.98 -5.54
CA ALA A 86 11.45 1.95 -5.45
C ALA A 86 12.52 1.76 -6.53
N LEU A 87 12.83 0.52 -6.88
CA LEU A 87 13.84 0.19 -7.87
C LEU A 87 13.50 0.75 -9.26
N HIS A 88 12.21 0.86 -9.58
CA HIS A 88 11.74 1.39 -10.87
C HIS A 88 11.57 2.93 -10.89
N VAL A 89 11.73 3.62 -9.76
CA VAL A 89 11.63 5.09 -9.68
C VAL A 89 12.98 5.72 -10.02
N LYS A 90 12.99 6.61 -11.02
CA LYS A 90 14.19 7.36 -11.40
C LYS A 90 14.50 8.46 -10.38
N LEU A 91 15.61 8.33 -9.68
CA LEU A 91 16.03 9.31 -8.65
C LEU A 91 16.19 10.72 -9.20
N GLY A 92 16.60 10.86 -10.46
CA GLY A 92 16.74 12.15 -11.14
C GLY A 92 15.42 12.90 -11.25
N ASP A 93 14.32 12.19 -11.56
CA ASP A 93 12.98 12.76 -11.67
C ASP A 93 12.39 13.00 -10.29
N LEU A 94 12.58 12.05 -9.35
CA LEU A 94 12.19 12.22 -7.96
C LEU A 94 12.88 13.41 -7.30
N ARG A 95 14.18 13.65 -7.59
CA ARG A 95 14.92 14.81 -7.08
C ARG A 95 14.36 16.14 -7.59
N ARG A 96 13.73 16.16 -8.75
CA ARG A 96 13.03 17.37 -9.24
C ARG A 96 11.75 17.63 -8.48
N GLU A 97 11.05 16.56 -8.10
CA GLU A 97 9.74 16.61 -7.46
C GLU A 97 9.78 16.37 -5.94
N TRP A 98 10.99 16.23 -5.34
CA TRP A 98 11.18 15.80 -3.95
C TRP A 98 10.35 16.58 -2.93
N LEU A 99 10.22 17.91 -3.12
CA LEU A 99 9.50 18.75 -2.17
C LEU A 99 8.00 18.51 -2.22
N VAL A 100 7.45 18.25 -3.42
CA VAL A 100 6.03 17.90 -3.60
C VAL A 100 5.76 16.54 -2.95
N VAL A 101 6.61 15.56 -3.26
CA VAL A 101 6.51 14.20 -2.71
C VAL A 101 6.64 14.23 -1.19
N LEU A 102 7.63 14.92 -0.64
CA LEU A 102 7.84 15.04 0.80
C LEU A 102 6.63 15.66 1.51
N LEU A 103 6.10 16.79 0.99
CA LEU A 103 4.95 17.45 1.60
C LEU A 103 3.68 16.59 1.51
N MET A 104 3.48 15.85 0.43
CA MET A 104 2.35 14.94 0.31
C MET A 104 2.49 13.73 1.21
N ALA A 105 3.68 13.15 1.32
CA ALA A 105 3.94 12.00 2.18
C ALA A 105 3.96 12.34 3.69
N THR A 106 4.13 13.60 4.07
CA THR A 106 4.18 14.02 5.49
C THR A 106 2.96 14.86 5.87
N LEU A 107 2.88 16.11 5.39
CA LEU A 107 1.75 17.01 5.65
C LEU A 107 0.44 16.40 5.12
N GLY A 108 0.47 15.77 3.94
CA GLY A 108 -0.68 15.10 3.36
C GLY A 108 -1.20 13.95 4.24
N ILE A 109 -0.31 13.10 4.75
CA ILE A 109 -0.67 12.03 5.70
C ILE A 109 -1.23 12.62 6.99
N GLY A 110 -0.59 13.64 7.57
CA GLY A 110 -1.08 14.30 8.80
C GLY A 110 -2.47 14.90 8.62
N LEU A 111 -2.70 15.64 7.52
CA LEU A 111 -4.01 16.22 7.20
C LEU A 111 -5.08 15.14 6.97
N SER A 112 -4.74 14.10 6.21
CA SER A 112 -5.64 12.99 5.94
C SER A 112 -6.01 12.25 7.22
N THR A 113 -5.03 11.90 8.05
CA THR A 113 -5.23 11.26 9.36
C THR A 113 -6.14 12.09 10.27
N ALA A 114 -5.90 13.40 10.35
CA ALA A 114 -6.71 14.29 11.16
C ALA A 114 -8.16 14.37 10.65
N ILE A 115 -8.36 14.65 9.34
CA ILE A 115 -9.70 14.80 8.75
C ILE A 115 -10.49 13.50 8.91
N VAL A 116 -9.88 12.36 8.57
CA VAL A 116 -10.56 11.06 8.69
C VAL A 116 -10.82 10.73 10.16
N GLY A 117 -9.83 10.92 11.05
CA GLY A 117 -9.98 10.60 12.46
C GLY A 117 -11.07 11.44 13.15
N PHE A 118 -11.06 12.76 12.99
CA PHE A 118 -12.11 13.61 13.54
C PHE A 118 -13.48 13.31 12.94
N GLY A 119 -13.56 13.14 11.62
CA GLY A 119 -14.81 12.82 10.94
C GLY A 119 -15.37 11.46 11.34
N PHE A 120 -14.52 10.42 11.45
CA PHE A 120 -14.94 9.08 11.83
C PHE A 120 -15.39 9.03 13.30
N SER A 121 -14.67 9.72 14.21
CA SER A 121 -15.09 9.88 15.60
C SER A 121 -16.48 10.53 15.70
N TRP A 122 -16.73 11.57 14.90
CA TRP A 122 -18.03 12.26 14.86
C TRP A 122 -19.15 11.38 14.30
N ILE A 123 -18.89 10.58 13.27
CA ILE A 123 -19.87 9.68 12.63
C ILE A 123 -20.22 8.50 13.56
N THR A 124 -19.24 7.93 14.24
CA THR A 124 -19.38 6.64 14.95
C THR A 124 -19.48 6.76 16.47
N GLY A 125 -19.12 7.92 17.03
CA GLY A 125 -18.96 8.07 18.48
C GLY A 125 -17.72 7.40 19.06
N MET A 126 -16.82 6.87 18.20
CA MET A 126 -15.56 6.24 18.61
C MET A 126 -14.64 7.24 19.31
N PRO A 127 -13.88 6.82 20.35
CA PRO A 127 -12.87 7.66 20.97
C PRO A 127 -11.89 8.21 19.92
N LEU A 128 -11.54 9.50 20.05
CA LEU A 128 -10.76 10.20 19.02
C LEU A 128 -9.43 9.50 18.68
N MET A 129 -8.72 8.98 19.69
CA MET A 129 -7.44 8.29 19.45
C MET A 129 -7.62 7.04 18.59
N ALA A 130 -8.63 6.22 18.87
CA ALA A 130 -8.95 5.04 18.05
C ALA A 130 -9.41 5.44 16.63
N ALA A 131 -10.18 6.54 16.50
CA ALA A 131 -10.57 7.06 15.20
C ALA A 131 -9.38 7.65 14.41
N LEU A 132 -8.39 8.23 15.07
CA LEU A 132 -7.15 8.68 14.44
C LEU A 132 -6.31 7.49 13.90
N VAL A 133 -6.35 6.32 14.58
CA VAL A 133 -5.76 5.09 14.06
C VAL A 133 -6.41 4.69 12.73
N PHE A 134 -7.76 4.74 12.63
CA PHE A 134 -8.46 4.56 11.36
C PHE A 134 -8.03 5.60 10.32
N GLY A 135 -7.87 6.85 10.72
CA GLY A 135 -7.35 7.90 9.86
C GLY A 135 -5.96 7.60 9.31
N ALA A 136 -5.05 7.12 10.15
CA ALA A 136 -3.69 6.79 9.74
C ALA A 136 -3.63 5.61 8.77
N LEU A 137 -4.35 4.52 9.06
CA LEU A 137 -4.32 3.33 8.20
C LEU A 137 -4.99 3.53 6.84
N ILE A 138 -5.96 4.46 6.72
CA ILE A 138 -6.60 4.74 5.44
C ILE A 138 -5.91 5.88 4.65
N SER A 139 -4.92 6.55 5.22
CA SER A 139 -4.23 7.67 4.58
C SER A 139 -3.27 7.24 3.46
N PRO A 140 -2.45 6.18 3.58
CA PRO A 140 -1.55 5.72 2.52
C PRO A 140 -2.28 5.40 1.22
N THR A 141 -1.55 5.43 0.09
CA THR A 141 -2.12 5.20 -1.24
C THR A 141 -1.28 4.21 -2.03
N ASP A 142 -1.95 3.26 -2.67
CA ASP A 142 -1.33 2.21 -3.48
C ASP A 142 -1.13 2.69 -4.93
N PRO A 143 0.10 2.76 -5.44
CA PRO A 143 0.36 3.19 -6.81
C PRO A 143 0.09 2.09 -7.83
N VAL A 144 0.11 0.81 -7.44
CA VAL A 144 0.13 -0.32 -8.37
C VAL A 144 -1.13 -0.37 -9.21
N ALA A 145 -2.29 -0.34 -8.55
CA ALA A 145 -3.56 -0.38 -9.24
C ALA A 145 -3.78 0.86 -10.14
N VAL A 146 -3.31 2.03 -9.71
CA VAL A 146 -3.46 3.26 -10.48
C VAL A 146 -2.48 3.35 -11.64
N MET A 147 -1.21 2.99 -11.44
CA MET A 147 -0.19 3.05 -12.49
C MET A 147 -0.46 2.07 -13.62
N GLY A 148 -1.03 0.90 -13.32
CA GLY A 148 -1.46 -0.07 -14.34
C GLY A 148 -2.50 0.52 -15.32
N VAL A 149 -3.38 1.41 -14.85
CA VAL A 149 -4.38 2.09 -15.69
C VAL A 149 -3.80 3.35 -16.33
N LEU A 150 -3.03 4.15 -15.59
CA LEU A 150 -2.51 5.44 -16.06
C LEU A 150 -1.40 5.33 -17.11
N ARG A 151 -0.64 4.23 -17.15
CA ARG A 151 0.34 3.98 -18.22
C ARG A 151 -0.27 3.98 -19.63
N SER A 152 -1.55 3.63 -19.74
CA SER A 152 -2.28 3.68 -21.02
C SER A 152 -2.82 5.07 -21.37
N ALA A 153 -2.79 6.04 -20.44
CA ALA A 153 -3.37 7.36 -20.59
C ALA A 153 -2.36 8.45 -21.00
N ASP A 154 -1.12 8.09 -21.36
CA ASP A 154 -0.04 8.98 -21.82
C ASP A 154 0.12 10.25 -20.95
N LEU A 155 0.34 10.02 -19.65
CA LEU A 155 0.45 11.10 -18.66
C LEU A 155 1.79 11.86 -18.78
N ASP A 156 1.78 13.08 -18.28
CA ASP A 156 3.00 13.85 -18.01
C ASP A 156 3.94 13.05 -17.09
N PRO A 157 5.19 12.73 -17.51
CA PRO A 157 6.16 11.97 -16.71
C PRO A 157 6.39 12.57 -15.30
N ALA A 158 6.28 13.90 -15.16
CA ALA A 158 6.38 14.55 -13.86
C ALA A 158 5.20 14.20 -12.93
N LEU A 159 4.02 13.96 -13.50
CA LEU A 159 2.85 13.53 -12.73
C LEU A 159 2.96 12.06 -12.32
N GLU A 160 3.43 11.19 -13.20
CA GLU A 160 3.74 9.79 -12.86
C GLU A 160 4.75 9.70 -11.70
N THR A 161 5.82 10.49 -11.77
CA THR A 161 6.84 10.56 -10.70
C THR A 161 6.25 11.04 -9.38
N LYS A 162 5.33 12.03 -9.40
CA LYS A 162 4.65 12.51 -8.20
C LYS A 162 3.78 11.44 -7.57
N ILE A 163 2.99 10.72 -8.39
CA ILE A 163 2.09 9.66 -7.92
C ILE A 163 2.90 8.49 -7.33
N ALA A 164 3.88 7.98 -8.10
CA ALA A 164 4.71 6.87 -7.66
C ALA A 164 5.55 7.25 -6.42
N GLY A 165 6.19 8.40 -6.45
CA GLY A 165 7.01 8.88 -5.33
C GLY A 165 6.19 9.16 -4.07
N GLU A 166 5.01 9.79 -4.20
CA GLU A 166 4.12 10.01 -3.06
C GLU A 166 3.74 8.68 -2.41
N SER A 167 3.22 7.73 -3.18
CA SER A 167 2.75 6.45 -2.66
C SER A 167 3.88 5.64 -2.03
N LEU A 168 5.08 5.68 -2.63
CA LEU A 168 6.25 4.98 -2.08
C LEU A 168 6.64 5.47 -0.68
N PHE A 169 6.59 6.79 -0.45
CA PHE A 169 6.97 7.36 0.85
C PHE A 169 5.80 7.43 1.83
N ASN A 170 4.57 7.61 1.36
CA ASN A 170 3.43 7.72 2.26
C ASN A 170 3.07 6.37 2.92
N ASP A 171 3.38 5.23 2.30
CA ASP A 171 3.24 3.91 2.92
C ASP A 171 4.13 3.80 4.16
N GLY A 172 5.42 4.17 4.04
CA GLY A 172 6.35 4.14 5.16
C GLY A 172 5.99 5.16 6.26
N VAL A 173 5.65 6.39 5.88
CA VAL A 173 5.26 7.44 6.85
C VAL A 173 3.93 7.09 7.50
N GLY A 174 2.95 6.61 6.73
CA GLY A 174 1.65 6.20 7.24
C GLY A 174 1.74 5.03 8.22
N TYR A 175 2.61 4.05 7.94
CA TYR A 175 2.91 2.95 8.86
C TYR A 175 3.46 3.47 10.20
N VAL A 176 4.43 4.37 10.18
CA VAL A 176 5.03 4.94 11.41
C VAL A 176 3.99 5.75 12.19
N VAL A 177 3.18 6.58 11.52
CA VAL A 177 2.10 7.35 12.16
C VAL A 177 1.05 6.40 12.78
N TRP A 178 0.69 5.33 12.07
CA TRP A 178 -0.22 4.31 12.57
C TRP A 178 0.35 3.61 13.81
N LEU A 179 1.62 3.20 13.79
CA LEU A 179 2.29 2.53 14.92
C LEU A 179 2.24 3.39 16.19
N ILE A 180 2.56 4.67 16.06
CA ILE A 180 2.51 5.64 17.16
C ILE A 180 1.08 5.77 17.70
N LEU A 181 0.10 5.93 16.81
CA LEU A 181 -1.29 6.12 17.21
C LEU A 181 -1.89 4.86 17.83
N VAL A 182 -1.51 3.66 17.37
CA VAL A 182 -1.92 2.39 18.02
C VAL A 182 -1.37 2.31 19.43
N GLY A 183 -0.09 2.63 19.65
CA GLY A 183 0.48 2.65 21.00
C GLY A 183 -0.20 3.65 21.95
N LEU A 184 -0.67 4.78 21.42
CA LEU A 184 -1.42 5.78 22.20
C LEU A 184 -2.90 5.41 22.43
N ALA A 185 -3.53 4.77 21.45
CA ALA A 185 -4.96 4.42 21.51
C ALA A 185 -5.23 3.12 22.28
N PHE A 186 -4.30 2.17 22.24
CA PHE A 186 -4.43 0.82 22.78
C PHE A 186 -3.23 0.48 23.68
N PRO A 187 -3.02 1.19 24.82
CA PRO A 187 -1.88 0.94 25.70
C PRO A 187 -1.95 -0.47 26.28
N VAL A 188 -0.83 -1.18 26.25
CA VAL A 188 -0.71 -2.51 26.88
C VAL A 188 -0.74 -2.35 28.40
N ALA A 189 -1.56 -3.15 29.06
CA ALA A 189 -1.71 -3.10 30.52
C ALA A 189 -0.35 -3.39 31.20
N GLY A 190 0.19 -2.37 31.90
CA GLY A 190 1.47 -2.47 32.62
C GLY A 190 2.60 -1.59 32.06
N GLU A 191 2.46 -0.99 30.88
CA GLU A 191 3.34 0.07 30.42
C GLU A 191 2.83 1.41 30.98
N THR A 192 3.74 2.20 31.54
CA THR A 192 3.45 3.49 32.16
C THR A 192 2.67 4.40 31.21
N GLU A 193 1.68 5.09 31.78
CA GLU A 193 0.75 6.06 31.18
C GLU A 193 1.24 6.68 29.86
N GLY A 194 0.39 6.61 28.83
CA GLY A 194 0.55 7.01 27.46
C GLY A 194 1.71 7.97 27.18
N GLY A 195 2.60 7.57 26.30
CA GLY A 195 3.78 8.34 25.93
C GLY A 195 3.45 9.81 25.65
N THR A 196 4.35 10.71 25.99
CA THR A 196 4.19 12.13 25.72
C THR A 196 4.29 12.42 24.23
N LEU A 197 3.82 13.59 23.78
CA LEU A 197 4.01 14.02 22.38
C LEU A 197 5.51 14.04 21.99
N GLY A 198 6.39 14.25 22.98
CA GLY A 198 7.84 14.16 22.79
C GLY A 198 8.33 12.75 22.50
N ASP A 199 7.78 11.75 23.16
CA ASP A 199 8.11 10.34 22.94
C ASP A 199 7.64 9.90 21.55
N ALA A 200 6.43 10.30 21.14
CA ALA A 200 5.90 10.06 19.80
C ALA A 200 6.77 10.70 18.72
N ALA A 201 7.21 11.95 18.91
CA ALA A 201 8.12 12.61 17.96
C ALA A 201 9.50 11.94 17.92
N THR A 202 10.02 11.50 19.05
CA THR A 202 11.29 10.78 19.12
C THR A 202 11.21 9.44 18.40
N LEU A 203 10.13 8.68 18.63
CA LEU A 203 9.86 7.42 17.93
C LEU A 203 9.75 7.64 16.42
N PHE A 204 9.00 8.67 15.99
CA PHE A 204 8.90 9.01 14.56
C PHE A 204 10.26 9.29 13.93
N VAL A 205 11.09 10.08 14.59
CA VAL A 205 12.43 10.43 14.11
C VAL A 205 13.33 9.19 14.07
N GLN A 206 13.29 8.35 15.10
CA GLN A 206 14.06 7.11 15.17
C GLN A 206 13.65 6.16 14.05
N GLU A 207 12.36 5.88 13.91
CA GLU A 207 11.80 5.00 12.90
C GLU A 207 12.13 5.51 11.48
N ALA A 208 11.78 6.76 11.18
CA ALA A 208 11.90 7.30 9.83
C ALA A 208 13.36 7.55 9.43
N LEU A 209 14.13 8.26 10.24
CA LEU A 209 15.53 8.57 9.90
C LEU A 209 16.44 7.37 10.08
N GLY A 210 16.17 6.50 11.08
CA GLY A 210 16.90 5.25 11.27
C GLY A 210 16.71 4.30 10.10
N GLY A 211 15.46 4.09 9.66
CA GLY A 211 15.15 3.30 8.48
C GLY A 211 15.81 3.84 7.21
N ALA A 212 15.70 5.16 6.98
CA ALA A 212 16.35 5.81 5.82
C ALA A 212 17.88 5.66 5.85
N ALA A 213 18.51 5.91 6.99
CA ALA A 213 19.96 5.77 7.15
C ALA A 213 20.41 4.33 6.91
N LEU A 214 19.72 3.35 7.50
CA LEU A 214 20.00 1.93 7.31
C LEU A 214 19.86 1.53 5.84
N GLY A 215 18.79 1.93 5.16
CA GLY A 215 18.56 1.64 3.75
C GLY A 215 19.64 2.23 2.84
N LEU A 216 20.05 3.47 3.10
CA LEU A 216 21.15 4.09 2.36
C LEU A 216 22.49 3.39 2.61
N VAL A 217 22.81 3.00 3.85
CA VAL A 217 24.05 2.30 4.19
C VAL A 217 24.09 0.92 3.54
N LEU A 218 23.02 0.10 3.72
CA LEU A 218 22.95 -1.23 3.15
C LEU A 218 22.91 -1.18 1.61
N GLY A 219 22.13 -0.27 1.04
CA GLY A 219 22.09 -0.05 -0.40
C GLY A 219 23.45 0.37 -0.97
N PHE A 220 24.20 1.25 -0.28
CA PHE A 220 25.54 1.63 -0.70
C PHE A 220 26.54 0.47 -0.60
N VAL A 221 26.50 -0.32 0.47
CA VAL A 221 27.35 -1.52 0.61
C VAL A 221 27.04 -2.49 -0.54
N THR A 222 25.77 -2.77 -0.79
CA THR A 222 25.31 -3.62 -1.89
C THR A 222 25.79 -3.09 -3.24
N PHE A 223 25.61 -1.81 -3.52
CA PHE A 223 26.15 -1.16 -4.72
C PHE A 223 27.66 -1.38 -4.88
N ARG A 224 28.43 -1.23 -3.80
CA ARG A 224 29.89 -1.44 -3.82
C ARG A 224 30.27 -2.89 -4.13
N VAL A 225 29.47 -3.84 -3.68
CA VAL A 225 29.68 -5.27 -3.97
C VAL A 225 29.34 -5.58 -5.43
N MET A 226 28.16 -5.14 -5.90
CA MET A 226 27.70 -5.38 -7.28
C MET A 226 28.64 -4.81 -8.34
N ARG A 227 29.29 -3.68 -8.07
CA ARG A 227 30.31 -3.12 -8.98
C ARG A 227 31.50 -4.03 -9.30
N ARG A 228 31.69 -5.13 -8.55
CA ARG A 228 32.79 -6.09 -8.71
C ARG A 228 32.34 -7.42 -9.28
N ILE A 229 31.06 -7.53 -9.59
CA ILE A 229 30.38 -8.72 -10.03
C ILE A 229 29.73 -8.42 -11.37
N ASP A 230 29.72 -9.35 -12.29
CA ASP A 230 28.97 -9.29 -13.54
C ASP A 230 28.36 -10.68 -13.75
N ASP A 231 27.44 -11.04 -12.86
CA ASP A 231 26.69 -12.29 -12.86
C ASP A 231 25.25 -12.00 -12.45
N TYR A 232 24.33 -12.08 -13.40
CA TYR A 232 22.94 -11.71 -13.22
C TYR A 232 22.25 -12.51 -12.10
N ALA A 233 22.56 -13.79 -11.94
CA ALA A 233 21.93 -14.63 -10.93
C ALA A 233 22.38 -14.22 -9.51
N LEU A 234 23.69 -13.92 -9.37
CA LEU A 234 24.24 -13.44 -8.12
C LEU A 234 23.76 -12.03 -7.79
N GLU A 235 23.63 -11.14 -8.78
CA GLU A 235 23.11 -9.78 -8.57
C GLU A 235 21.63 -9.79 -8.16
N VAL A 236 20.80 -10.64 -8.76
CA VAL A 236 19.42 -10.87 -8.30
C VAL A 236 19.41 -11.37 -6.86
N LEU A 237 20.24 -12.37 -6.51
CA LEU A 237 20.32 -12.90 -5.15
C LEU A 237 20.76 -11.83 -4.14
N ILE A 238 21.72 -10.97 -4.50
CA ILE A 238 22.20 -9.88 -3.65
C ILE A 238 21.10 -8.85 -3.41
N THR A 239 20.33 -8.47 -4.46
CA THR A 239 19.21 -7.53 -4.28
C THR A 239 18.07 -8.14 -3.46
N LEU A 240 17.84 -9.45 -3.58
CA LEU A 240 16.89 -10.18 -2.75
C LEU A 240 17.34 -10.23 -1.27
N ALA A 241 18.63 -10.52 -1.04
CA ALA A 241 19.21 -10.48 0.29
C ALA A 241 19.15 -9.09 0.92
N LEU A 242 19.32 -8.02 0.12
CA LEU A 242 19.16 -6.65 0.57
C LEU A 242 17.71 -6.36 0.98
N ALA A 243 16.74 -6.75 0.17
CA ALA A 243 15.33 -6.48 0.42
C ALA A 243 14.82 -7.22 1.67
N PHE A 244 15.03 -8.55 1.75
CA PHE A 244 14.62 -9.36 2.90
C PHE A 244 15.49 -9.11 4.13
N GLY A 245 16.81 -9.32 3.99
CA GLY A 245 17.73 -9.23 5.13
C GLY A 245 17.83 -7.81 5.69
N GLY A 246 17.73 -6.79 4.83
CA GLY A 246 17.69 -5.41 5.27
C GLY A 246 16.41 -5.07 6.02
N TYR A 247 15.26 -5.60 5.58
CA TYR A 247 13.97 -5.41 6.25
C TYR A 247 14.00 -6.03 7.65
N GLU A 248 14.39 -7.30 7.76
CA GLU A 248 14.54 -7.99 9.05
C GLU A 248 15.55 -7.29 9.98
N LEU A 249 16.66 -6.81 9.42
CA LEU A 249 17.63 -6.05 10.21
C LEU A 249 17.04 -4.74 10.72
N ALA A 250 16.19 -4.06 9.93
CA ALA A 250 15.51 -2.85 10.35
C ALA A 250 14.56 -3.14 11.54
N VAL A 251 13.78 -4.23 11.46
CA VAL A 251 12.90 -4.68 12.54
C VAL A 251 13.72 -4.98 13.82
N LEU A 252 14.83 -5.70 13.69
CA LEU A 252 15.71 -6.00 14.83
C LEU A 252 16.34 -4.75 15.47
N LEU A 253 16.58 -3.71 14.70
CA LEU A 253 17.13 -2.43 15.16
C LEU A 253 16.06 -1.44 15.61
N HIS A 254 14.80 -1.82 15.62
CA HIS A 254 13.65 -0.97 15.92
C HIS A 254 13.65 0.32 15.07
N VAL A 255 13.81 0.15 13.75
CA VAL A 255 13.69 1.22 12.76
C VAL A 255 12.79 0.75 11.61
N SER A 256 12.21 1.69 10.86
CA SER A 256 11.22 1.38 9.81
C SER A 256 11.78 0.52 8.68
N GLY A 257 11.34 -0.74 8.61
CA GLY A 257 11.61 -1.66 7.49
C GLY A 257 11.10 -1.12 6.15
N PRO A 258 9.85 -0.63 6.05
CA PRO A 258 9.32 0.00 4.86
C PRO A 258 10.20 1.14 4.31
N ILE A 259 10.61 2.08 5.16
CA ILE A 259 11.47 3.21 4.75
C ILE A 259 12.87 2.72 4.35
N MET A 260 13.40 1.72 5.05
CA MET A 260 14.67 1.08 4.69
C MET A 260 14.59 0.50 3.27
N ALA A 261 13.54 -0.29 2.96
CA ALA A 261 13.35 -0.93 1.66
C ALA A 261 13.26 0.11 0.53
N VAL A 262 12.51 1.21 0.75
CA VAL A 262 12.40 2.32 -0.19
C VAL A 262 13.76 2.96 -0.47
N CYS A 263 14.50 3.33 0.57
CA CYS A 263 15.80 4.02 0.40
C CYS A 263 16.84 3.12 -0.27
N ALA A 264 16.88 1.83 0.09
CA ALA A 264 17.75 0.85 -0.53
C ALA A 264 17.37 0.62 -2.01
N GLY A 265 16.08 0.44 -2.31
CA GLY A 265 15.57 0.24 -3.67
C GLY A 265 15.85 1.44 -4.59
N LEU A 266 15.62 2.67 -4.13
CA LEU A 266 15.94 3.89 -4.88
C LEU A 266 17.43 4.00 -5.19
N LEU A 267 18.31 3.64 -4.26
CA LEU A 267 19.75 3.70 -4.48
C LEU A 267 20.20 2.67 -5.51
N ILE A 268 19.72 1.43 -5.41
CA ILE A 268 20.06 0.37 -6.37
C ILE A 268 19.44 0.67 -7.74
N GLY A 269 18.19 1.12 -7.80
CA GLY A 269 17.48 1.40 -9.05
C GLY A 269 18.07 2.54 -9.88
N ASP A 270 18.69 3.54 -9.27
CA ASP A 270 19.30 4.66 -10.01
C ASP A 270 20.83 4.55 -10.08
N VAL A 271 21.51 4.51 -8.91
CA VAL A 271 22.99 4.50 -8.88
C VAL A 271 23.53 3.12 -9.22
N GLY A 272 22.86 2.05 -8.76
CA GLY A 272 23.24 0.67 -9.05
C GLY A 272 23.16 0.37 -10.55
N THR A 273 22.01 0.65 -11.16
CA THR A 273 21.80 0.41 -12.59
C THR A 273 22.77 1.18 -13.48
N LYS A 274 23.09 2.43 -13.16
CA LYS A 274 23.98 3.27 -13.98
C LYS A 274 25.46 2.94 -13.84
N HIS A 275 25.90 2.42 -12.68
CA HIS A 275 27.32 2.37 -12.35
C HIS A 275 27.81 1.01 -11.83
N ALA A 276 26.92 0.07 -11.58
CA ALA A 276 27.27 -1.24 -11.04
C ALA A 276 26.82 -2.42 -11.92
N MET A 277 25.78 -2.28 -12.73
CA MET A 277 25.23 -3.35 -13.56
C MET A 277 25.65 -3.20 -15.02
N SER A 278 25.91 -4.32 -15.70
CA SER A 278 25.96 -4.35 -17.16
C SER A 278 24.54 -4.26 -17.76
N ALA A 279 24.42 -3.98 -19.07
CA ALA A 279 23.11 -3.92 -19.72
C ALA A 279 22.36 -5.26 -19.65
N GLU A 280 23.09 -6.37 -19.62
CA GLU A 280 22.54 -7.71 -19.48
C GLU A 280 22.00 -7.94 -18.07
N THR A 281 22.81 -7.72 -17.04
CA THR A 281 22.37 -7.91 -15.63
C THR A 281 21.25 -6.96 -15.25
N GLN A 282 21.25 -5.71 -15.73
CA GLN A 282 20.15 -4.78 -15.56
C GLN A 282 18.83 -5.36 -16.10
N THR A 283 18.85 -5.93 -17.31
CA THR A 283 17.63 -6.53 -17.91
C THR A 283 17.06 -7.64 -17.03
N TYR A 284 17.92 -8.50 -16.48
CA TYR A 284 17.49 -9.62 -15.63
C TYR A 284 17.00 -9.13 -14.25
N VAL A 285 17.70 -8.20 -13.61
CA VAL A 285 17.30 -7.64 -12.31
C VAL A 285 15.97 -6.90 -12.43
N ASP A 286 15.82 -6.03 -13.45
CA ASP A 286 14.56 -5.31 -13.68
C ASP A 286 13.40 -6.28 -14.00
N GLY A 287 13.66 -7.29 -14.84
CA GLY A 287 12.67 -8.31 -15.19
C GLY A 287 12.23 -9.15 -14.00
N PHE A 288 13.18 -9.57 -13.16
CA PHE A 288 12.92 -10.31 -11.94
C PHE A 288 12.05 -9.50 -10.95
N TRP A 289 12.44 -8.26 -10.64
CA TRP A 289 11.72 -7.44 -9.69
C TRP A 289 10.33 -7.02 -10.19
N ARG A 290 10.17 -6.81 -11.49
CA ARG A 290 8.84 -6.59 -12.08
C ARG A 290 7.94 -7.81 -11.94
N MET A 291 8.49 -9.02 -12.16
CA MET A 291 7.74 -10.26 -12.01
C MET A 291 7.35 -10.52 -10.56
N ILE A 292 8.27 -10.28 -9.60
CA ILE A 292 7.99 -10.38 -8.16
C ILE A 292 6.89 -9.40 -7.76
N ASP A 293 6.97 -8.15 -8.20
CA ASP A 293 5.93 -7.13 -7.94
C ASP A 293 4.56 -7.60 -8.45
N GLU A 294 4.47 -8.08 -9.69
CA GLU A 294 3.21 -8.58 -10.26
C GLU A 294 2.65 -9.79 -9.51
N ILE A 295 3.50 -10.75 -9.12
CA ILE A 295 3.08 -11.95 -8.37
C ILE A 295 2.60 -11.57 -6.97
N LEU A 296 3.36 -10.76 -6.24
CA LEU A 296 3.00 -10.35 -4.89
C LEU A 296 1.71 -9.51 -4.88
N ASN A 297 1.55 -8.63 -5.86
CA ASN A 297 0.29 -7.89 -6.01
C ASN A 297 -0.87 -8.82 -6.35
N ALA A 298 -0.69 -9.81 -7.24
CA ALA A 298 -1.76 -10.78 -7.53
C ALA A 298 -2.20 -11.54 -6.26
N VAL A 299 -1.25 -12.01 -5.46
CA VAL A 299 -1.51 -12.66 -4.17
C VAL A 299 -2.22 -11.69 -3.21
N LEU A 300 -1.73 -10.47 -3.08
CA LEU A 300 -2.32 -9.44 -2.22
C LEU A 300 -3.79 -9.18 -2.57
N PHE A 301 -4.12 -9.04 -3.85
CA PHE A 301 -5.51 -8.78 -4.27
C PHE A 301 -6.41 -10.00 -4.10
N VAL A 302 -5.88 -11.22 -4.20
CA VAL A 302 -6.62 -12.44 -3.79
C VAL A 302 -6.91 -12.41 -2.29
N MET A 303 -5.89 -12.13 -1.48
CA MET A 303 -6.02 -12.05 -0.02
C MET A 303 -7.10 -11.03 0.38
N ILE A 304 -7.06 -9.81 -0.18
CA ILE A 304 -8.11 -8.81 0.04
C ILE A 304 -9.49 -9.36 -0.35
N GLY A 305 -9.60 -10.06 -1.47
CA GLY A 305 -10.88 -10.59 -1.95
C GLY A 305 -11.46 -11.70 -1.07
N VAL A 306 -10.62 -12.53 -0.45
CA VAL A 306 -11.07 -13.60 0.45
C VAL A 306 -11.25 -13.12 1.90
N GLU A 307 -10.62 -12.03 2.30
CA GLU A 307 -10.71 -11.46 3.65
C GLU A 307 -12.13 -10.97 4.00
N VAL A 308 -13.04 -10.88 3.02
CA VAL A 308 -14.45 -10.59 3.26
C VAL A 308 -15.09 -11.53 4.27
N PHE A 309 -14.58 -12.75 4.42
CA PHE A 309 -15.06 -13.71 5.41
C PHE A 309 -14.67 -13.36 6.86
N ALA A 310 -13.64 -12.55 7.07
CA ALA A 310 -13.25 -12.05 8.38
C ALA A 310 -14.02 -10.79 8.79
N VAL A 311 -14.68 -10.12 7.85
CA VAL A 311 -15.40 -8.86 8.09
C VAL A 311 -16.75 -9.11 8.76
N THR A 312 -17.04 -8.36 9.82
CA THR A 312 -18.33 -8.40 10.51
C THR A 312 -19.34 -7.49 9.82
N ILE A 313 -20.30 -8.08 9.11
CA ILE A 313 -21.29 -7.32 8.33
C ILE A 313 -22.52 -7.03 9.21
N THR A 314 -22.60 -5.79 9.72
CA THR A 314 -23.81 -5.23 10.35
C THR A 314 -24.25 -3.97 9.61
N SER A 315 -25.54 -3.60 9.71
CA SER A 315 -26.06 -2.39 9.04
C SER A 315 -25.30 -1.13 9.45
N ASP A 316 -25.01 -0.97 10.75
CA ASP A 316 -24.36 0.20 11.30
C ASP A 316 -22.90 0.33 10.83
N TYR A 317 -22.17 -0.81 10.78
CA TYR A 317 -20.80 -0.83 10.28
C TYR A 317 -20.72 -0.55 8.78
N LEU A 318 -21.70 -1.06 8.00
CA LEU A 318 -21.78 -0.74 6.57
C LEU A 318 -22.09 0.73 6.33
N ILE A 319 -23.01 1.33 7.09
CA ILE A 319 -23.32 2.76 6.99
C ILE A 319 -22.07 3.59 7.31
N ALA A 320 -21.38 3.28 8.41
CA ALA A 320 -20.13 3.94 8.76
C ALA A 320 -19.08 3.80 7.66
N GLY A 321 -18.94 2.60 7.07
CA GLY A 321 -18.03 2.34 5.96
C GLY A 321 -18.38 3.17 4.72
N VAL A 322 -19.64 3.25 4.32
CA VAL A 322 -20.09 4.05 3.16
C VAL A 322 -19.85 5.55 3.40
N LEU A 323 -20.13 6.06 4.60
CA LEU A 323 -19.84 7.44 4.96
C LEU A 323 -18.32 7.72 4.97
N SER A 324 -17.52 6.72 5.34
CA SER A 324 -16.06 6.81 5.32
C SER A 324 -15.50 6.94 3.90
N ILE A 325 -16.19 6.49 2.86
CA ILE A 325 -15.79 6.75 1.46
C ILE A 325 -15.75 8.25 1.19
N ALA A 326 -16.82 8.95 1.52
CA ALA A 326 -16.88 10.40 1.31
C ALA A 326 -15.82 11.13 2.13
N LEU A 327 -15.63 10.70 3.38
CA LEU A 327 -14.62 11.23 4.29
C LEU A 327 -13.20 11.03 3.76
N ALA A 328 -12.88 9.82 3.28
CA ALA A 328 -11.58 9.50 2.68
C ALA A 328 -11.31 10.31 1.41
N LEU A 329 -12.33 10.54 0.57
CA LEU A 329 -12.22 11.38 -0.64
C LEU A 329 -11.96 12.85 -0.29
N VAL A 330 -12.66 13.41 0.71
CA VAL A 330 -12.44 14.78 1.18
C VAL A 330 -11.04 14.92 1.79
N ALA A 331 -10.62 13.97 2.61
CA ALA A 331 -9.29 13.95 3.20
C ALA A 331 -8.21 13.85 2.11
N ARG A 332 -8.39 12.98 1.12
CA ARG A 332 -7.47 12.84 -0.01
C ARG A 332 -7.40 14.12 -0.84
N PHE A 333 -8.53 14.72 -1.16
CA PHE A 333 -8.56 16.01 -1.87
C PHE A 333 -7.75 17.06 -1.10
N THR A 334 -7.95 17.18 0.20
CA THR A 334 -7.26 18.17 1.04
C THR A 334 -5.76 17.88 1.12
N ALA A 335 -5.38 16.60 1.30
CA ALA A 335 -3.99 16.14 1.36
C ALA A 335 -3.21 16.43 0.06
N VAL A 336 -3.88 16.47 -1.08
CA VAL A 336 -3.30 16.83 -2.38
C VAL A 336 -3.36 18.34 -2.63
N ALA A 337 -4.53 18.94 -2.43
CA ALA A 337 -4.76 20.34 -2.79
C ALA A 337 -3.93 21.31 -1.94
N VAL A 338 -3.77 21.05 -0.64
CA VAL A 338 -3.01 21.94 0.26
C VAL A 338 -1.52 22.02 -0.15
N PRO A 339 -0.76 20.91 -0.27
CA PRO A 339 0.63 20.97 -0.70
C PRO A 339 0.80 21.60 -2.10
N ILE A 340 -0.05 21.24 -3.06
CA ILE A 340 0.03 21.80 -4.41
C ILE A 340 -0.24 23.31 -4.39
N THR A 341 -1.25 23.76 -3.66
CA THR A 341 -1.59 25.18 -3.58
C THR A 341 -0.48 25.99 -2.90
N LEU A 342 0.13 25.45 -1.85
CA LEU A 342 1.29 26.04 -1.18
C LEU A 342 2.52 26.18 -2.09
N LEU A 343 2.73 25.19 -2.97
CA LEU A 343 3.88 25.18 -3.88
C LEU A 343 3.64 25.87 -5.22
N LYS A 344 2.37 26.13 -5.58
CA LYS A 344 2.00 26.77 -6.86
C LYS A 344 2.72 28.09 -7.15
N PRO A 345 3.03 28.96 -6.17
CA PRO A 345 3.81 30.18 -6.44
C PRO A 345 5.26 29.92 -6.86
N PHE A 346 5.80 28.75 -6.54
CA PHE A 346 7.21 28.39 -6.76
C PHE A 346 7.41 27.35 -7.85
N ARG A 347 6.34 26.65 -8.27
CA ARG A 347 6.40 25.53 -9.23
C ARG A 347 5.19 25.52 -10.15
N GLY A 348 5.44 25.17 -11.40
CA GLY A 348 4.35 24.88 -12.37
C GLY A 348 3.74 23.51 -12.11
N PHE A 349 2.43 23.43 -12.17
CA PHE A 349 1.68 22.16 -12.15
C PHE A 349 0.82 22.09 -13.42
N SER A 350 0.77 20.89 -14.01
CA SER A 350 -0.09 20.64 -15.17
C SER A 350 -1.57 20.76 -14.81
N ALA A 351 -2.38 21.13 -15.79
CA ALA A 351 -3.82 21.21 -15.61
C ALA A 351 -4.38 19.84 -15.19
N GLY A 352 -5.24 19.82 -14.17
CA GLY A 352 -5.84 18.58 -13.70
C GLY A 352 -5.02 17.79 -12.67
N THR A 353 -3.77 18.17 -12.36
CA THR A 353 -2.91 17.47 -11.35
C THR A 353 -3.66 17.14 -10.07
N ILE A 354 -4.35 18.11 -9.46
CA ILE A 354 -5.12 17.87 -8.22
C ILE A 354 -6.20 16.82 -8.43
N ARG A 355 -6.94 16.87 -9.55
CA ARG A 355 -8.03 15.93 -9.85
C ARG A 355 -7.50 14.51 -10.04
N ILE A 356 -6.43 14.36 -10.83
CA ILE A 356 -5.84 13.06 -11.13
C ILE A 356 -5.24 12.46 -9.87
N MET A 357 -4.46 13.21 -9.08
CA MET A 357 -3.86 12.71 -7.85
C MET A 357 -4.89 12.44 -6.74
N THR A 358 -5.97 13.22 -6.69
CA THR A 358 -7.07 12.95 -5.74
C THR A 358 -7.79 11.65 -6.09
N TRP A 359 -8.19 11.48 -7.34
CA TRP A 359 -8.94 10.30 -7.76
C TRP A 359 -8.05 9.06 -7.90
N GLY A 360 -6.78 9.23 -8.30
CA GLY A 360 -5.77 8.18 -8.40
C GLY A 360 -5.12 7.80 -7.07
N GLY A 361 -5.47 8.44 -5.94
CA GLY A 361 -5.00 8.03 -4.62
C GLY A 361 -5.76 6.81 -4.12
N LEU A 362 -5.55 5.66 -4.77
CA LEU A 362 -6.24 4.42 -4.42
C LEU A 362 -5.77 3.91 -3.06
N LYS A 363 -6.70 3.29 -2.31
CA LYS A 363 -6.40 2.63 -1.05
C LYS A 363 -6.18 1.14 -1.33
N GLY A 364 -5.09 0.59 -0.82
CA GLY A 364 -4.64 -0.76 -1.16
C GLY A 364 -4.66 -1.73 0.03
N GLY A 365 -3.94 -2.84 -0.14
CA GLY A 365 -3.87 -3.93 0.84
C GLY A 365 -3.23 -3.54 2.16
N ILE A 366 -2.31 -2.56 2.16
CA ILE A 366 -1.66 -2.07 3.38
C ILE A 366 -2.70 -1.57 4.38
N SER A 367 -3.73 -0.84 3.93
CA SER A 367 -4.81 -0.38 4.81
C SER A 367 -5.56 -1.54 5.48
N VAL A 368 -5.82 -2.63 4.74
CA VAL A 368 -6.47 -3.83 5.28
C VAL A 368 -5.57 -4.55 6.27
N ALA A 369 -4.30 -4.72 5.95
CA ALA A 369 -3.33 -5.37 6.83
C ALA A 369 -3.17 -4.61 8.16
N LEU A 370 -3.06 -3.28 8.12
CA LEU A 370 -2.97 -2.45 9.32
C LEU A 370 -4.25 -2.52 10.17
N ALA A 371 -5.42 -2.65 9.54
CA ALA A 371 -6.67 -2.84 10.27
C ALA A 371 -6.76 -4.22 10.95
N LEU A 372 -6.26 -5.27 10.30
CA LEU A 372 -6.18 -6.62 10.87
C LEU A 372 -5.16 -6.73 11.99
N ALA A 373 -4.03 -6.01 11.87
CA ALA A 373 -2.97 -5.96 12.89
C ALA A 373 -3.36 -5.19 14.16
N LEU A 374 -4.52 -4.53 14.20
CA LEU A 374 -4.99 -3.84 15.40
C LEU A 374 -5.15 -4.82 16.57
N PRO A 375 -4.83 -4.39 17.79
CA PRO A 375 -5.14 -5.15 19.00
C PRO A 375 -6.65 -5.45 19.09
N ASP A 376 -7.00 -6.57 19.68
CA ASP A 376 -8.39 -6.93 19.90
C ASP A 376 -9.07 -5.90 20.81
N SER A 377 -10.13 -5.30 20.30
CA SER A 377 -10.89 -4.22 20.94
C SER A 377 -12.32 -4.21 20.41
N GLU A 378 -13.22 -3.56 21.14
CA GLU A 378 -14.61 -3.35 20.69
C GLU A 378 -14.69 -2.59 19.35
N TRP A 379 -13.68 -1.80 18.99
CA TRP A 379 -13.63 -0.96 17.80
C TRP A 379 -13.01 -1.63 16.58
N LYS A 380 -12.21 -2.69 16.77
CA LYS A 380 -11.54 -3.39 15.66
C LYS A 380 -12.53 -3.88 14.58
N PRO A 381 -13.67 -4.50 14.89
CA PRO A 381 -14.62 -4.95 13.85
C PRO A 381 -15.19 -3.80 13.02
N LEU A 382 -15.48 -2.66 13.64
CA LEU A 382 -15.97 -1.47 12.95
C LEU A 382 -14.89 -0.86 12.04
N ILE A 383 -13.66 -0.70 12.55
CA ILE A 383 -12.52 -0.18 11.80
C ILE A 383 -12.23 -1.09 10.59
N LEU A 384 -12.18 -2.40 10.79
CA LEU A 384 -11.93 -3.37 9.74
C LEU A 384 -13.00 -3.30 8.65
N THR A 385 -14.29 -3.28 9.03
CA THR A 385 -15.40 -3.18 8.09
C THR A 385 -15.35 -1.88 7.29
N ALA A 386 -15.13 -0.74 7.95
CA ALA A 386 -15.05 0.56 7.29
C ALA A 386 -13.84 0.62 6.33
N THR A 387 -12.69 0.09 6.75
CA THR A 387 -11.49 -0.02 5.91
C THR A 387 -11.79 -0.84 4.65
N TYR A 388 -12.41 -2.00 4.83
CA TYR A 388 -12.73 -2.91 3.73
C TYR A 388 -13.66 -2.25 2.70
N VAL A 389 -14.72 -1.58 3.17
CA VAL A 389 -15.66 -0.85 2.30
C VAL A 389 -14.95 0.25 1.50
N VAL A 390 -14.07 1.03 2.16
CA VAL A 390 -13.31 2.10 1.49
C VAL A 390 -12.33 1.51 0.48
N VAL A 391 -11.62 0.44 0.82
CA VAL A 391 -10.63 -0.20 -0.07
C VAL A 391 -11.30 -0.80 -1.30
N ILE A 392 -12.41 -1.55 -1.14
CA ILE A 392 -13.16 -2.09 -2.29
C ILE A 392 -13.65 -0.97 -3.20
N PHE A 393 -14.28 0.08 -2.64
CA PHE A 393 -14.70 1.23 -3.43
C PHE A 393 -13.52 1.84 -4.19
N SER A 394 -12.40 2.04 -3.52
CA SER A 394 -11.22 2.65 -4.10
C SER A 394 -10.68 1.83 -5.27
N ILE A 395 -10.48 0.53 -5.09
CA ILE A 395 -9.90 -0.32 -6.13
C ILE A 395 -10.89 -0.51 -7.29
N VAL A 396 -12.16 -0.81 -6.99
CA VAL A 396 -13.14 -1.13 -8.05
C VAL A 396 -13.66 0.15 -8.72
N VAL A 397 -14.12 1.14 -7.96
CA VAL A 397 -14.75 2.33 -8.55
C VAL A 397 -13.72 3.34 -9.03
N GLN A 398 -12.81 3.78 -8.15
CA GLN A 398 -11.79 4.74 -8.54
C GLN A 398 -10.81 4.11 -9.54
N GLY A 399 -10.33 2.88 -9.30
CA GLY A 399 -9.39 2.20 -10.19
C GLY A 399 -9.92 2.04 -11.62
N LEU A 400 -11.18 1.61 -11.82
CA LEU A 400 -11.78 1.49 -13.15
C LEU A 400 -12.14 2.82 -13.83
N THR A 401 -12.18 3.91 -13.06
CA THR A 401 -12.58 5.23 -13.59
C THR A 401 -11.45 6.25 -13.66
N VAL A 402 -10.29 5.97 -13.06
CA VAL A 402 -9.15 6.90 -13.01
C VAL A 402 -8.63 7.27 -14.41
N GLY A 403 -8.60 6.33 -15.36
CA GLY A 403 -8.23 6.61 -16.76
C GLY A 403 -9.13 7.68 -17.38
N ARG A 404 -10.45 7.56 -17.22
CA ARG A 404 -11.41 8.57 -17.73
C ARG A 404 -11.24 9.93 -17.07
N VAL A 405 -10.86 9.96 -15.80
CA VAL A 405 -10.58 11.23 -15.09
C VAL A 405 -9.31 11.86 -15.63
N ALA A 406 -8.28 11.07 -15.91
CA ALA A 406 -7.01 11.52 -16.49
C ALA A 406 -7.23 12.12 -17.89
N GLU A 407 -7.94 11.43 -18.77
CA GLU A 407 -8.30 11.92 -20.12
C GLU A 407 -9.05 13.26 -20.08
N ARG A 408 -10.04 13.38 -19.19
CA ARG A 408 -10.84 14.62 -19.04
C ARG A 408 -10.08 15.77 -18.40
N ALA A 409 -9.00 15.48 -17.68
CA ALA A 409 -8.21 16.48 -17.00
C ALA A 409 -7.08 17.08 -17.88
N GLY A 410 -6.95 16.67 -19.14
CA GLY A 410 -5.97 17.17 -20.09
C GLY A 410 -4.93 16.12 -20.53
N GLY A 411 -5.17 14.84 -20.24
CA GLY A 411 -4.44 13.73 -20.88
C GLY A 411 -4.85 13.61 -22.35
N THR A 412 -3.91 13.27 -23.21
CA THR A 412 -4.19 12.91 -24.61
C THR A 412 -5.04 11.63 -24.61
N PRO A 413 -6.13 11.55 -25.38
CA PRO A 413 -6.91 10.32 -25.47
C PRO A 413 -6.01 9.18 -26.02
N PRO A 414 -6.15 7.94 -25.52
CA PRO A 414 -5.42 6.81 -26.07
C PRO A 414 -5.76 6.70 -27.56
N LEU A 415 -4.74 6.56 -28.39
CA LEU A 415 -4.91 6.19 -29.80
C LEU A 415 -5.54 4.80 -29.81
N ILE A 416 -6.77 4.71 -30.30
CA ILE A 416 -7.55 3.48 -30.49
C ILE A 416 -6.83 2.55 -31.47
#